data_f4f5c10536948aecbd910b4d80e46b46
#
_entry.id   f4f5c10536948aecbd910b4d80e46b46
#
_cell.length_a   1.000
_cell.length_b   1.000
_cell.length_c   1.000
_cell.angle_alpha   90.00
_cell.angle_beta   90.00
_cell.angle_gamma   90.00
#
_symmetry.space_group_name_H-M   'P 1'
#
loop_
_entity.id
_entity.type
_entity.pdbx_description
1 polymer ?
#
loop_
_entity_poly.entity_id
_entity_poly.type
_entity_poly.pdbx_seq_one_letter_code
_entity_poly.pdbx_strand_id
1 'polypeptide(L)'
;MHTDLWNHALALYARPGVEAACLDLQTLGGDVCLLLCATWLQARGVAVREGRVTALREIAEPWQRDVVNPLRSLRQQWRAAAQGDAQLAVLREQVKGLELQAEKALLERLQERSRQWPVGAHEPMEDWLDRLAPDQARHHDALVNLRVAAAALQDAEDGALSLIHISEP
;
A
#
# COMPACT_ATOMS: atom_id res chain seq x y z
N MET A 1 2.69 15.19 12.84
CA MET A 1 3.79 14.30 12.39
C MET A 1 3.21 13.19 11.53
N HIS A 2 3.65 13.09 10.30
CA HIS A 2 3.17 12.03 9.41
C HIS A 2 3.89 10.72 9.72
N THR A 3 3.10 9.65 9.81
CA THR A 3 3.58 8.28 9.97
C THR A 3 4.42 7.90 8.75
N ASP A 4 5.43 7.04 8.91
CA ASP A 4 6.15 6.48 7.78
C ASP A 4 5.23 5.57 6.95
N LEU A 5 5.65 5.26 5.74
CA LEU A 5 4.81 4.51 4.81
C LEU A 5 4.48 3.10 5.32
N TRP A 6 5.44 2.41 5.94
CA TRP A 6 5.20 1.07 6.51
C TRP A 6 4.13 1.10 7.60
N ASN A 7 4.24 2.02 8.55
CA ASN A 7 3.26 2.14 9.64
C ASN A 7 1.90 2.61 9.13
N HIS A 8 1.86 3.51 8.14
CA HIS A 8 0.64 3.89 7.46
C HIS A 8 -0.03 2.67 6.79
N ALA A 9 0.75 1.87 6.07
CA ALA A 9 0.26 0.65 5.40
C ALA A 9 -0.32 -0.34 6.41
N LEU A 10 0.36 -0.57 7.55
CA LEU A 10 -0.14 -1.45 8.61
C LEU A 10 -1.45 -0.92 9.20
N ALA A 11 -1.53 0.36 9.51
CA ALA A 11 -2.71 0.98 10.08
C ALA A 11 -3.91 0.93 9.11
N LEU A 12 -3.67 1.19 7.83
CA LEU A 12 -4.71 1.14 6.81
C LEU A 12 -5.20 -0.30 6.59
N TYR A 13 -4.27 -1.25 6.49
CA TYR A 13 -4.59 -2.66 6.26
C TYR A 13 -5.40 -3.28 7.41
N ALA A 14 -5.23 -2.77 8.63
CA ALA A 14 -5.99 -3.19 9.81
C ALA A 14 -7.45 -2.70 9.81
N ARG A 15 -7.80 -1.75 8.95
CA ARG A 15 -9.17 -1.22 8.91
C ARG A 15 -10.11 -2.21 8.21
N PRO A 16 -11.39 -2.29 8.67
CA PRO A 16 -12.36 -3.24 8.09
C PRO A 16 -12.51 -3.06 6.58
N GLY A 17 -12.47 -4.17 5.86
CA GLY A 17 -12.67 -4.22 4.41
C GLY A 17 -11.46 -3.89 3.56
N VAL A 18 -10.37 -3.37 4.12
CA VAL A 18 -9.18 -2.98 3.35
C VAL A 18 -8.44 -4.20 2.78
N GLU A 19 -8.28 -5.25 3.58
CA GLU A 19 -7.63 -6.49 3.10
C GLU A 19 -8.38 -7.06 1.89
N ALA A 20 -9.71 -7.18 1.98
CA ALA A 20 -10.53 -7.68 0.89
C ALA A 20 -10.44 -6.77 -0.36
N ALA A 21 -10.49 -5.46 -0.17
CA ALA A 21 -10.33 -4.50 -1.26
C ALA A 21 -8.98 -4.64 -1.96
N CYS A 22 -7.90 -4.79 -1.20
CA CYS A 22 -6.55 -4.98 -1.74
C CYS A 22 -6.41 -6.28 -2.53
N LEU A 23 -7.02 -7.38 -2.05
CA LEU A 23 -7.03 -8.65 -2.77
C LEU A 23 -7.79 -8.53 -4.11
N ASP A 24 -8.93 -7.85 -4.12
CA ASP A 24 -9.70 -7.60 -5.35
C ASP A 24 -8.89 -6.74 -6.34
N LEU A 25 -8.26 -5.68 -5.86
CA LEU A 25 -7.43 -4.82 -6.69
C LEU A 25 -6.22 -5.56 -7.27
N GLN A 26 -5.62 -6.43 -6.49
CA GLN A 26 -4.52 -7.30 -6.94
C GLN A 26 -4.97 -8.25 -8.05
N THR A 27 -6.15 -8.83 -7.93
CA THR A 27 -6.75 -9.68 -8.96
C THR A 27 -6.97 -8.92 -10.27
N LEU A 28 -7.26 -7.62 -10.18
CA LEU A 28 -7.42 -6.73 -11.33
C LEU A 28 -6.09 -6.22 -11.90
N GLY A 29 -4.96 -6.72 -11.40
CA GLY A 29 -3.62 -6.33 -11.86
C GLY A 29 -3.01 -5.17 -11.09
N GLY A 30 -3.62 -4.74 -9.97
CA GLY A 30 -3.10 -3.68 -9.13
C GLY A 30 -1.88 -4.09 -8.33
N ASP A 31 -0.97 -3.15 -8.13
CA ASP A 31 0.15 -3.27 -7.20
C ASP A 31 -0.27 -2.67 -5.86
N VAL A 32 -0.55 -3.52 -4.88
CA VAL A 32 -1.04 -3.10 -3.56
C VAL A 32 -0.05 -2.16 -2.88
N CYS A 33 1.25 -2.38 -3.01
CA CYS A 33 2.27 -1.49 -2.44
C CYS A 33 2.19 -0.08 -3.04
N LEU A 34 2.02 0.03 -4.36
CA LEU A 34 1.81 1.33 -5.02
C LEU A 34 0.51 1.99 -4.56
N LEU A 35 -0.57 1.23 -4.40
CA LEU A 35 -1.86 1.77 -3.96
C LEU A 35 -1.81 2.26 -2.51
N LEU A 36 -1.12 1.54 -1.62
CA LEU A 36 -0.88 1.98 -0.26
C LEU A 36 0.00 3.24 -0.22
N CYS A 37 1.03 3.29 -1.06
CA CYS A 37 1.85 4.48 -1.24
C CYS A 37 1.02 5.67 -1.75
N ALA A 38 0.10 5.44 -2.68
CA ALA A 38 -0.81 6.45 -3.21
C ALA A 38 -1.64 7.10 -2.10
N THR A 39 -2.23 6.31 -1.22
CA THR A 39 -3.00 6.83 -0.08
C THR A 39 -2.13 7.64 0.89
N TRP A 40 -0.90 7.21 1.11
CA TRP A 40 0.04 7.90 1.98
C TRP A 40 0.48 9.25 1.41
N LEU A 41 0.79 9.31 0.11
CA LEU A 41 1.14 10.55 -0.57
C LEU A 41 -0.05 11.53 -0.60
N GLN A 42 -1.26 11.01 -0.82
CA GLN A 42 -2.49 11.81 -0.78
C GLN A 42 -2.68 12.43 0.61
N ALA A 43 -2.52 11.66 1.67
CA ALA A 43 -2.65 12.12 3.04
C ALA A 43 -1.62 13.20 3.40
N ARG A 44 -0.41 13.13 2.85
CA ARG A 44 0.66 14.09 3.07
C ARG A 44 0.51 15.37 2.23
N GLY A 45 -0.44 15.39 1.31
CA GLY A 45 -0.61 16.52 0.41
C GLY A 45 0.50 16.66 -0.62
N VAL A 46 1.04 15.54 -1.09
CA VAL A 46 2.03 15.53 -2.18
C VAL A 46 1.30 15.61 -3.52
N ALA A 47 1.58 16.64 -4.31
CA ALA A 47 0.93 16.82 -5.60
C ALA A 47 1.34 15.73 -6.61
N VAL A 48 0.37 15.26 -7.38
CA VAL A 48 0.61 14.33 -8.48
C VAL A 48 1.35 15.07 -9.61
N ARG A 49 2.44 14.48 -10.08
CA ARG A 49 3.21 14.93 -11.25
C ARG A 49 3.58 13.70 -12.05
N GLU A 50 3.56 13.80 -13.37
CA GLU A 50 3.85 12.67 -14.24
C GLU A 50 5.23 12.03 -13.96
N GLY A 51 6.23 12.83 -13.74
CA GLY A 51 7.58 12.36 -13.37
C GLY A 51 7.62 11.60 -12.05
N ARG A 52 6.76 11.95 -11.10
CA ARG A 52 6.64 11.26 -9.81
C ARG A 52 5.95 9.91 -9.97
N VAL A 53 4.87 9.85 -10.74
CA VAL A 53 4.18 8.60 -11.08
C VAL A 53 5.16 7.63 -11.76
N THR A 54 5.87 8.10 -12.77
CA THR A 54 6.88 7.31 -13.49
C THR A 54 7.98 6.80 -12.55
N ALA A 55 8.49 7.66 -11.68
CA ALA A 55 9.54 7.30 -10.73
C ALA A 55 9.12 6.17 -9.79
N LEU A 56 7.89 6.21 -9.29
CA LEU A 56 7.36 5.15 -8.42
C LEU A 56 7.18 3.83 -9.18
N ARG A 57 6.65 3.90 -10.40
CA ARG A 57 6.47 2.70 -11.24
C ARG A 57 7.80 2.05 -11.62
N GLU A 58 8.82 2.83 -11.91
CA GLU A 58 10.16 2.34 -12.24
C GLU A 58 10.81 1.56 -11.08
N ILE A 59 10.44 1.88 -9.84
CA ILE A 59 10.88 1.13 -8.65
C ILE A 59 10.01 -0.11 -8.46
N ALA A 60 8.70 0.05 -8.53
CA ALA A 60 7.75 -0.99 -8.15
C ALA A 60 7.64 -2.12 -9.18
N GLU A 61 7.56 -1.82 -10.46
CA GLU A 61 7.32 -2.83 -11.50
C GLU A 61 8.41 -3.91 -11.55
N PRO A 62 9.72 -3.56 -11.61
CA PRO A 62 10.76 -4.60 -11.58
C PRO A 62 10.78 -5.39 -10.27
N TRP A 63 10.58 -4.74 -9.15
CA TRP A 63 10.60 -5.41 -7.84
C TRP A 63 9.43 -6.38 -7.68
N GLN A 64 8.24 -6.01 -8.13
CA GLN A 64 7.08 -6.90 -8.13
C GLN A 64 7.33 -8.10 -9.06
N ARG A 65 7.79 -7.84 -10.27
CA ARG A 65 8.03 -8.90 -11.27
C ARG A 65 9.10 -9.90 -10.84
N ASP A 66 10.22 -9.40 -10.31
CA ASP A 66 11.42 -10.21 -10.10
C ASP A 66 11.56 -10.74 -8.68
N VAL A 67 10.87 -10.14 -7.69
CA VAL A 67 11.02 -10.51 -6.27
C VAL A 67 9.70 -10.92 -5.63
N VAL A 68 8.71 -10.02 -5.56
CA VAL A 68 7.45 -10.28 -4.82
C VAL A 68 6.59 -11.35 -5.49
N ASN A 69 6.35 -11.20 -6.78
CA ASN A 69 5.49 -12.13 -7.52
C ASN A 69 6.04 -13.57 -7.56
N PRO A 70 7.36 -13.80 -7.76
CA PRO A 70 7.90 -15.15 -7.64
C PRO A 70 7.67 -15.80 -6.27
N LEU A 71 7.85 -15.05 -5.19
CA LEU A 71 7.61 -15.56 -3.82
C LEU A 71 6.12 -15.87 -3.62
N ARG A 72 5.24 -14.99 -4.06
CA ARG A 72 3.79 -15.19 -3.99
C ARG A 72 3.36 -16.41 -4.78
N SER A 73 3.85 -16.57 -5.99
CA SER A 73 3.54 -17.73 -6.86
C SER A 73 3.96 -19.03 -6.22
N LEU A 74 5.15 -19.06 -5.63
CA LEU A 74 5.68 -20.24 -4.94
C LEU A 74 4.79 -20.59 -3.73
N ARG A 75 4.43 -19.62 -2.93
CA ARG A 75 3.51 -19.79 -1.78
C ARG A 75 2.17 -20.36 -2.23
N GLN A 76 1.60 -19.83 -3.29
CA GLN A 76 0.32 -20.30 -3.85
C GLN A 76 0.41 -21.72 -4.40
N GLN A 77 1.49 -22.04 -5.11
CA GLN A 77 1.71 -23.39 -5.65
C GLN A 77 1.78 -24.46 -4.56
N TRP A 78 2.33 -24.14 -3.40
CA TRP A 78 2.51 -25.08 -2.31
C TRP A 78 1.28 -25.21 -1.40
N ARG A 79 0.26 -24.43 -1.59
CA ARG A 79 -0.89 -24.36 -0.69
C ARG A 79 -1.57 -25.71 -0.45
N ALA A 80 -1.91 -26.40 -1.53
CA ALA A 80 -2.60 -27.70 -1.45
C ALA A 80 -1.69 -28.80 -0.90
N ALA A 81 -0.47 -28.93 -1.40
CA ALA A 81 0.49 -29.95 -0.98
C ALA A 81 0.91 -29.79 0.49
N ALA A 82 1.01 -28.56 0.97
CA ALA A 82 1.39 -28.25 2.35
C ALA A 82 0.35 -28.73 3.38
N GLN A 83 -0.90 -28.94 2.99
CA GLN A 83 -1.95 -29.44 3.89
C GLN A 83 -1.66 -30.88 4.34
N GLY A 84 -1.00 -31.68 3.51
CA GLY A 84 -0.65 -33.06 3.82
C GLY A 84 0.84 -33.30 4.09
N ASP A 85 1.65 -32.26 4.15
CA ASP A 85 3.11 -32.31 4.29
C ASP A 85 3.59 -31.27 5.27
N ALA A 86 3.92 -31.70 6.51
CA ALA A 86 4.30 -30.79 7.60
C ALA A 86 5.63 -30.05 7.31
N GLN A 87 6.60 -30.69 6.64
CA GLN A 87 7.86 -30.06 6.28
C GLN A 87 7.64 -28.96 5.23
N LEU A 88 6.80 -29.24 4.24
CA LEU A 88 6.46 -28.27 3.21
C LEU A 88 5.65 -27.10 3.80
N ALA A 89 4.78 -27.36 4.76
CA ALA A 89 4.03 -26.31 5.47
C ALA A 89 4.97 -25.32 6.17
N VAL A 90 6.03 -25.81 6.81
CA VAL A 90 7.05 -24.95 7.45
C VAL A 90 7.78 -24.09 6.39
N LEU A 91 8.20 -24.69 5.29
CA LEU A 91 8.87 -23.97 4.20
C LEU A 91 7.93 -22.91 3.59
N ARG A 92 6.66 -23.23 3.43
CA ARG A 92 5.65 -22.30 2.91
C ARG A 92 5.50 -21.08 3.81
N GLU A 93 5.49 -21.26 5.13
CA GLU A 93 5.44 -20.16 6.09
C GLU A 93 6.68 -19.27 5.99
N GLN A 94 7.86 -19.84 5.74
CA GLN A 94 9.09 -19.07 5.51
C GLN A 94 9.01 -18.24 4.23
N VAL A 95 8.46 -18.81 3.16
CA VAL A 95 8.24 -18.09 1.89
C VAL A 95 7.26 -16.93 2.10
N LYS A 96 6.18 -17.15 2.85
CA LYS A 96 5.22 -16.11 3.22
C LYS A 96 5.89 -14.97 3.97
N GLY A 97 6.80 -15.28 4.91
CA GLY A 97 7.59 -14.29 5.63
C GLY A 97 8.51 -13.49 4.71
N LEU A 98 9.15 -14.15 3.73
CA LEU A 98 10.00 -13.48 2.72
C LEU A 98 9.18 -12.57 1.81
N GLU A 99 7.99 -13.01 1.40
CA GLU A 99 7.06 -12.18 0.62
C GLU A 99 6.73 -10.88 1.36
N LEU A 100 6.39 -10.97 2.64
CA LEU A 100 6.12 -9.81 3.48
C LEU A 100 7.33 -8.89 3.61
N GLN A 101 8.53 -9.45 3.83
CA GLN A 101 9.77 -8.67 3.88
C GLN A 101 10.08 -7.98 2.55
N ALA A 102 9.79 -8.64 1.43
CA ALA A 102 9.97 -8.07 0.10
C ALA A 102 9.00 -6.90 -0.15
N GLU A 103 7.76 -7.01 0.30
CA GLU A 103 6.78 -5.93 0.24
C GLU A 103 7.19 -4.75 1.12
N LYS A 104 7.67 -5.01 2.33
CA LYS A 104 8.22 -3.98 3.21
C LYS A 104 9.39 -3.25 2.57
N ALA A 105 10.32 -3.99 1.97
CA ALA A 105 11.46 -3.39 1.26
C ALA A 105 11.01 -2.48 0.12
N LEU A 106 9.95 -2.88 -0.61
CA LEU A 106 9.38 -2.04 -1.66
C LEU A 106 8.81 -0.73 -1.10
N LEU A 107 8.03 -0.81 -0.03
CA LEU A 107 7.48 0.38 0.62
C LEU A 107 8.58 1.32 1.10
N GLU A 108 9.65 0.79 1.68
CA GLU A 108 10.82 1.58 2.09
C GLU A 108 11.49 2.30 0.91
N ARG A 109 11.63 1.62 -0.23
CA ARG A 109 12.19 2.21 -1.46
C ARG A 109 11.29 3.30 -2.04
N LEU A 110 9.98 3.10 -2.02
CA LEU A 110 9.01 4.10 -2.47
C LEU A 110 9.02 5.34 -1.56
N GLN A 111 9.10 5.14 -0.26
CA GLN A 111 9.23 6.22 0.71
C GLN A 111 10.51 7.02 0.48
N GLU A 112 11.65 6.36 0.36
CA GLU A 112 12.94 7.03 0.13
C GLU A 112 12.92 7.85 -1.16
N ARG A 113 12.32 7.33 -2.23
CA ARG A 113 12.20 8.05 -3.51
C ARG A 113 11.36 9.32 -3.39
N SER A 114 10.35 9.29 -2.54
CA SER A 114 9.40 10.41 -2.36
C SER A 114 9.82 11.41 -1.27
N ARG A 115 10.91 11.15 -0.56
CA ARG A 115 11.34 11.94 0.61
C ARG A 115 11.48 13.44 0.31
N GLN A 116 11.96 13.79 -0.86
CA GLN A 116 12.22 15.17 -1.25
C GLN A 116 11.00 15.88 -1.86
N TRP A 117 9.90 15.17 -2.06
CA TRP A 117 8.71 15.78 -2.66
C TRP A 117 7.99 16.68 -1.65
N PRO A 118 7.64 17.91 -2.05
CA PRO A 118 6.96 18.85 -1.15
C PRO A 118 5.62 18.30 -0.66
N VAL A 119 5.32 18.54 0.62
CA VAL A 119 4.07 18.15 1.28
C VAL A 119 3.17 19.36 1.47
N GLY A 120 1.89 19.13 1.80
CA GLY A 120 0.95 20.21 2.14
C GLY A 120 0.56 21.10 0.97
N ALA A 121 0.41 20.51 -0.24
CA ALA A 121 -0.05 21.26 -1.41
C ALA A 121 -1.42 21.92 -1.15
N HIS A 122 -1.55 23.20 -1.49
CA HIS A 122 -2.77 23.99 -1.32
C HIS A 122 -3.63 24.02 -2.59
N GLU A 123 -3.12 23.49 -3.70
CA GLU A 123 -3.84 23.44 -4.97
C GLU A 123 -4.79 22.22 -5.00
N PRO A 124 -5.86 22.26 -5.81
CA PRO A 124 -6.64 21.06 -6.08
C PRO A 124 -5.72 19.97 -6.61
N MET A 125 -5.69 18.84 -5.90
CA MET A 125 -4.80 17.74 -6.26
C MET A 125 -5.54 16.70 -7.07
N GLU A 126 -4.85 16.14 -8.08
CA GLU A 126 -5.27 14.87 -8.66
C GLU A 126 -5.21 13.78 -7.60
N ASP A 127 -6.04 12.77 -7.75
CA ASP A 127 -6.06 11.62 -6.85
C ASP A 127 -4.96 10.62 -7.24
N TRP A 128 -4.01 10.38 -6.33
CA TRP A 128 -2.95 9.41 -6.51
C TRP A 128 -3.47 8.01 -6.81
N LEU A 129 -4.57 7.60 -6.18
CA LEU A 129 -5.17 6.28 -6.42
C LEU A 129 -5.62 6.12 -7.87
N ASP A 130 -6.23 7.15 -8.45
CA ASP A 130 -6.66 7.12 -9.86
C ASP A 130 -5.46 6.99 -10.81
N ARG A 131 -4.33 7.57 -10.44
CA ARG A 131 -3.13 7.54 -11.27
C ARG A 131 -2.33 6.26 -11.15
N LEU A 132 -2.35 5.60 -10.00
CA LEU A 132 -1.57 4.37 -9.74
C LEU A 132 -2.40 3.09 -9.85
N ALA A 133 -3.73 3.17 -9.85
CA ALA A 133 -4.59 2.01 -10.08
C ALA A 133 -4.55 1.59 -11.56
N PRO A 134 -4.70 0.29 -11.84
CA PRO A 134 -4.87 -0.17 -13.21
C PRO A 134 -6.20 0.34 -13.79
N ASP A 135 -6.26 0.54 -15.11
CA ASP A 135 -7.43 1.11 -15.78
C ASP A 135 -8.71 0.33 -15.49
N GLN A 136 -8.64 -0.99 -15.45
CA GLN A 136 -9.79 -1.83 -15.16
C GLN A 136 -10.31 -1.72 -13.72
N ALA A 137 -9.52 -1.18 -12.79
CA ALA A 137 -9.92 -0.97 -11.42
C ALA A 137 -10.48 0.43 -11.14
N ARG A 138 -10.37 1.35 -12.09
CA ARG A 138 -10.65 2.78 -11.88
C ARG A 138 -12.05 3.07 -11.34
N HIS A 139 -13.05 2.28 -11.73
CA HIS A 139 -14.44 2.41 -11.28
C HIS A 139 -14.91 1.24 -10.42
N HIS A 140 -13.97 0.39 -9.97
CA HIS A 140 -14.30 -0.78 -9.16
C HIS A 140 -14.57 -0.38 -7.71
N ASP A 141 -15.53 -1.07 -7.06
CA ASP A 141 -15.90 -0.82 -5.66
C ASP A 141 -14.71 -0.97 -4.70
N ALA A 142 -13.77 -1.87 -4.99
CA ALA A 142 -12.58 -2.06 -4.17
C ALA A 142 -11.73 -0.79 -4.08
N LEU A 143 -11.59 -0.03 -5.17
CA LEU A 143 -10.86 1.23 -5.17
C LEU A 143 -11.60 2.30 -4.36
N VAL A 144 -12.92 2.36 -4.47
CA VAL A 144 -13.78 3.24 -3.67
C VAL A 144 -13.64 2.91 -2.19
N ASN A 145 -13.69 1.62 -1.83
CA ASN A 145 -13.55 1.16 -0.45
C ASN A 145 -12.19 1.52 0.15
N LEU A 146 -11.12 1.35 -0.63
CA LEU A 146 -9.77 1.74 -0.19
C LEU A 146 -9.67 3.25 0.04
N ARG A 147 -10.23 4.06 -0.86
CA ARG A 147 -10.25 5.51 -0.73
C ARG A 147 -11.01 5.97 0.52
N VAL A 148 -12.17 5.38 0.77
CA VAL A 148 -12.99 5.69 1.94
C VAL A 148 -12.26 5.31 3.24
N ALA A 149 -11.64 4.13 3.29
CA ALA A 149 -10.88 3.69 4.45
C ALA A 149 -9.67 4.58 4.72
N ALA A 150 -8.96 5.02 3.68
CA ALA A 150 -7.82 5.93 3.80
C ALA A 150 -8.25 7.31 4.35
N ALA A 151 -9.36 7.84 3.87
CA ALA A 151 -9.92 9.10 4.37
C ALA A 151 -10.35 8.98 5.84
N ALA A 152 -10.97 7.87 6.22
CA ALA A 152 -11.38 7.61 7.61
C ALA A 152 -10.16 7.48 8.54
N LEU A 153 -9.08 6.86 8.08
CA LEU A 153 -7.83 6.76 8.84
C LEU A 153 -7.23 8.15 9.09
N GLN A 154 -7.19 8.99 8.08
CA GLN A 154 -6.68 10.37 8.20
C GLN A 154 -7.53 11.20 9.18
N ASP A 155 -8.84 11.12 9.10
CA ASP A 155 -9.76 11.82 10.01
C ASP A 155 -9.55 11.38 11.47
N ALA A 156 -9.33 10.09 11.70
CA ALA A 156 -9.05 9.54 13.02
C ALA A 156 -7.71 10.06 13.58
N GLU A 157 -6.67 10.14 12.75
CA GLU A 157 -5.36 10.67 13.11
C GLU A 157 -5.44 12.17 13.43
N ASP A 158 -6.13 12.95 12.61
CA ASP A 158 -6.35 14.37 12.82
C ASP A 158 -7.17 14.63 14.10
N GLY A 159 -8.20 13.82 14.35
CA GLY A 159 -9.01 13.88 15.56
C GLY A 159 -8.21 13.59 16.83
N ALA A 160 -7.32 12.60 16.79
CA ALA A 160 -6.44 12.28 17.91
C ALA A 160 -5.45 13.40 18.22
N LEU A 161 -4.88 14.04 17.20
CA LEU A 161 -4.00 15.21 17.36
C LEU A 161 -4.74 16.40 17.98
N SER A 162 -5.96 16.63 17.57
CA SER A 162 -6.82 17.70 18.12
C SER A 162 -7.08 17.51 19.62
N LEU A 163 -7.34 16.27 20.04
CA LEU A 163 -7.57 15.94 21.45
C LEU A 163 -6.30 16.13 22.30
N ILE A 164 -5.12 15.84 21.76
CA ILE A 164 -3.85 16.05 22.43
C ILE A 164 -3.60 17.56 22.66
N HIS A 165 -3.91 18.40 21.69
CA HIS A 165 -3.74 19.85 21.81
C HIS A 165 -4.71 20.51 22.79
N ILE A 166 -5.87 19.92 23.04
CA ILE A 166 -6.86 20.43 24.02
C ILE A 166 -6.42 20.09 25.46
N SER A 167 -5.57 19.09 25.64
CA SER A 167 -5.17 18.58 26.97
C SER A 167 -3.94 19.29 27.56
N GLU A 168 -3.30 20.22 26.86
CA GLU A 168 -2.21 21.03 27.39
C GLU A 168 -2.75 22.33 28.02
N PRO A 169 -2.43 22.61 29.34
CA PRO A 169 -2.80 23.84 29.97
C PRO A 169 -2.02 25.06 29.46
#